data_c659d334fd422bb5356fe6b32d543be4
#
_entry.id   c659d334fd422bb5356fe6b32d543be4
#
_cell.length_a   1.000
_cell.length_b   1.000
_cell.length_c   1.000
_cell.angle_alpha   90.00
_cell.angle_beta   90.00
_cell.angle_gamma   90.00
#
_symmetry.space_group_name_H-M   'P 1'
#
loop_
_entity.id
_entity.type
_entity.pdbx_description
1 polymer ?
#
loop_
_entity_poly.entity_id
_entity_poly.type
_entity_poly.pdbx_seq_one_letter_code
_entity_poly.pdbx_strand_id
1 'polypeptide(L)'
;MLKLQAVELSKSYRGRKVVDDLDLEISQGEVVGLLGPNGAGKTTTFYILVGLAQPDSGRVLLNGDDITDLPMYLRARSGISYLPQEPSVFRQLTVEENLLAVLETLPLTAEQQRDRLEELLAQMKLETVRYNGAYTLSGGERRRLEIARSLVLEPAFILLDEPFSGIDPLTVVDIQKIISELSREGIGVLVTDHQVRETLSVTDRAYIVQNGKVLAAGTPADLSSNSEVRRVYLGDHFRLN
;
A
#
# COMPACT_ATOMS: atom_id res chain seq x y z
N MET A 1 4.52 -18.63 6.18
CA MET A 1 4.08 -17.43 5.43
C MET A 1 3.72 -16.37 6.45
N LEU A 2 4.38 -15.22 6.45
CA LEU A 2 4.09 -14.16 7.41
C LEU A 2 2.69 -13.57 7.14
N LYS A 3 2.07 -13.04 8.20
CA LYS A 3 0.76 -12.37 8.13
C LYS A 3 0.80 -11.03 8.84
N LEU A 4 0.14 -10.04 8.24
CA LEU A 4 -0.20 -8.77 8.88
C LEU A 4 -1.71 -8.76 9.12
N GLN A 5 -2.13 -8.52 10.37
CA GLN A 5 -3.53 -8.62 10.77
C GLN A 5 -3.96 -7.38 11.55
N ALA A 6 -5.16 -6.93 11.28
CA ALA A 6 -5.96 -6.05 12.12
C ALA A 6 -7.02 -6.89 12.81
N VAL A 7 -7.12 -6.82 14.13
CA VAL A 7 -8.05 -7.61 14.92
C VAL A 7 -8.92 -6.67 15.75
N GLU A 8 -10.22 -6.67 15.47
CA GLU A 8 -11.27 -5.89 16.17
C GLU A 8 -10.92 -4.40 16.28
N LEU A 9 -10.28 -3.84 15.23
CA LEU A 9 -9.84 -2.44 15.25
C LEU A 9 -11.00 -1.47 15.37
N SER A 10 -10.90 -0.54 16.32
CA SER A 10 -11.83 0.57 16.44
C SER A 10 -11.09 1.89 16.61
N LYS A 11 -11.63 2.95 15.99
CA LYS A 11 -11.11 4.31 16.08
C LYS A 11 -12.20 5.35 15.96
N SER A 12 -12.17 6.33 16.86
CA SER A 12 -13.09 7.45 16.84
C SER A 12 -12.35 8.77 16.76
N TYR A 13 -12.90 9.74 16.05
CA TYR A 13 -12.46 11.13 16.06
C TYR A 13 -13.62 12.04 16.44
N ARG A 14 -13.43 12.86 17.48
CA ARG A 14 -14.45 13.82 17.95
C ARG A 14 -15.81 13.16 18.18
N GLY A 15 -15.81 11.97 18.78
CA GLY A 15 -17.04 11.22 19.10
C GLY A 15 -17.68 10.46 17.92
N ARG A 16 -17.13 10.59 16.69
CA ARG A 16 -17.58 9.80 15.55
C ARG A 16 -16.66 8.59 15.36
N LYS A 17 -17.23 7.40 15.40
CA LYS A 17 -16.54 6.15 15.11
C LYS A 17 -16.28 6.06 13.61
N VAL A 18 -15.01 5.99 13.20
CA VAL A 18 -14.57 5.94 11.79
C VAL A 18 -14.06 4.56 11.40
N VAL A 19 -13.58 3.78 12.38
CA VAL A 19 -13.31 2.35 12.26
C VAL A 19 -14.06 1.69 13.43
N ASP A 20 -14.79 0.62 13.17
CA ASP A 20 -15.71 0.00 14.11
C ASP A 20 -15.65 -1.51 14.00
N ASP A 21 -14.87 -2.14 14.89
CA ASP A 21 -14.72 -3.59 14.98
C ASP A 21 -14.29 -4.21 13.64
N LEU A 22 -13.19 -3.68 13.08
CA LEU A 22 -12.71 -4.04 11.75
C LEU A 22 -11.63 -5.12 11.85
N ASP A 23 -11.88 -6.24 11.17
CA ASP A 23 -10.93 -7.32 10.96
C ASP A 23 -10.41 -7.32 9.52
N LEU A 24 -9.09 -7.50 9.39
CA LEU A 24 -8.38 -7.54 8.12
C LEU A 24 -7.13 -8.38 8.26
N GLU A 25 -6.84 -9.19 7.24
CA GLU A 25 -5.63 -10.00 7.19
C GLU A 25 -4.97 -9.88 5.81
N ILE A 26 -3.65 -9.89 5.77
CA ILE A 26 -2.85 -9.94 4.54
C ILE A 26 -1.75 -10.97 4.75
N SER A 27 -1.56 -11.86 3.78
CA SER A 27 -0.45 -12.81 3.74
C SER A 27 0.68 -12.34 2.83
N GLN A 28 1.91 -12.77 3.09
CA GLN A 28 2.99 -12.57 2.13
C GLN A 28 2.65 -13.21 0.77
N GLY A 29 3.02 -12.51 -0.32
CA GLY A 29 2.74 -12.96 -1.67
C GLY A 29 1.28 -12.81 -2.09
N GLU A 30 0.46 -12.08 -1.33
CA GLU A 30 -0.94 -11.81 -1.61
C GLU A 30 -1.16 -10.33 -1.89
N VAL A 31 -2.02 -10.01 -2.86
CA VAL A 31 -2.51 -8.65 -3.10
C VAL A 31 -3.93 -8.53 -2.57
N VAL A 32 -4.11 -7.70 -1.55
CA VAL A 32 -5.40 -7.45 -0.88
C VAL A 32 -5.89 -6.04 -1.16
N GLY A 33 -7.13 -5.89 -1.61
CA GLY A 33 -7.79 -4.60 -1.76
C GLY A 33 -8.51 -4.17 -0.48
N LEU A 34 -8.42 -2.89 -0.11
CA LEU A 34 -9.27 -2.27 0.91
C LEU A 34 -10.09 -1.16 0.26
N LEU A 35 -11.33 -1.45 -0.08
CA LEU A 35 -12.19 -0.64 -0.93
C LEU A 35 -13.41 -0.14 -0.17
N GLY A 36 -14.05 0.89 -0.67
CA GLY A 36 -15.25 1.45 -0.07
C GLY A 36 -15.42 2.94 -0.38
N PRO A 37 -16.58 3.53 -0.09
CA PRO A 37 -16.84 4.94 -0.36
C PRO A 37 -15.94 5.88 0.47
N ASN A 38 -15.97 7.17 0.12
CA ASN A 38 -15.25 8.19 0.86
C ASN A 38 -15.77 8.26 2.31
N GLY A 39 -14.85 8.35 3.27
CA GLY A 39 -15.18 8.37 4.69
C GLY A 39 -15.54 7.01 5.28
N ALA A 40 -15.35 5.91 4.55
CA ALA A 40 -15.61 4.53 5.04
C ALA A 40 -14.64 4.06 6.12
N GLY A 41 -13.48 4.75 6.31
CA GLY A 41 -12.48 4.38 7.33
C GLY A 41 -11.17 3.82 6.74
N LYS A 42 -11.04 3.68 5.42
CA LYS A 42 -9.87 3.06 4.73
C LYS A 42 -8.53 3.69 5.15
N THR A 43 -8.36 4.99 4.94
CA THR A 43 -7.11 5.71 5.29
C THR A 43 -6.81 5.63 6.78
N THR A 44 -7.84 5.68 7.64
CA THR A 44 -7.65 5.50 9.09
C THR A 44 -7.15 4.10 9.42
N THR A 45 -7.68 3.06 8.76
CA THR A 45 -7.21 1.68 8.90
C THR A 45 -5.76 1.56 8.45
N PHE A 46 -5.38 2.15 7.30
CA PHE A 46 -3.99 2.23 6.86
C PHE A 46 -3.09 2.88 7.92
N TYR A 47 -3.49 4.04 8.44
CA TYR A 47 -2.72 4.76 9.45
C TYR A 47 -2.53 3.95 10.74
N ILE A 48 -3.53 3.16 11.14
CA ILE A 48 -3.40 2.25 12.28
C ILE A 48 -2.42 1.13 11.95
N LEU A 49 -2.52 0.49 10.78
CA LEU A 49 -1.63 -0.60 10.36
C LEU A 49 -0.16 -0.17 10.28
N VAL A 50 0.13 1.05 9.79
CA VAL A 50 1.51 1.55 9.67
C VAL A 50 2.03 2.25 10.93
N GLY A 51 1.18 2.47 11.94
CA GLY A 51 1.58 3.11 13.21
C GLY A 51 1.61 4.64 13.17
N LEU A 52 0.89 5.26 12.24
CA LEU A 52 0.64 6.71 12.20
C LEU A 52 -0.53 7.13 13.08
N ALA A 53 -1.44 6.21 13.41
CA ALA A 53 -2.53 6.43 14.34
C ALA A 53 -2.64 5.24 15.29
N GLN A 54 -2.94 5.53 16.56
CA GLN A 54 -3.25 4.48 17.55
C GLN A 54 -4.74 4.13 17.48
N PRO A 55 -5.13 2.85 17.50
CA PRO A 55 -6.52 2.45 17.64
C PRO A 55 -7.03 2.81 19.05
N ASP A 56 -8.35 2.97 19.21
CA ASP A 56 -8.98 3.14 20.53
C ASP A 56 -9.17 1.76 21.20
N SER A 57 -9.34 0.70 20.39
CA SER A 57 -9.34 -0.72 20.79
C SER A 57 -8.98 -1.61 19.62
N GLY A 58 -8.73 -2.89 19.90
CA GLY A 58 -8.24 -3.87 18.95
C GLY A 58 -6.74 -3.92 18.87
N ARG A 59 -6.19 -4.73 17.96
CA ARG A 59 -4.75 -5.00 17.86
C ARG A 59 -4.29 -5.08 16.41
N VAL A 60 -3.02 -4.72 16.19
CA VAL A 60 -2.29 -5.00 14.95
C VAL A 60 -1.25 -6.08 15.25
N LEU A 61 -1.33 -7.18 14.52
CA LEU A 61 -0.43 -8.32 14.71
C LEU A 61 0.43 -8.50 13.46
N LEU A 62 1.73 -8.74 13.65
CA LEU A 62 2.66 -9.16 12.62
C LEU A 62 3.14 -10.58 12.95
N ASN A 63 2.71 -11.55 12.16
CA ASN A 63 2.99 -12.98 12.38
C ASN A 63 2.63 -13.48 13.79
N GLY A 64 1.56 -12.93 14.37
CA GLY A 64 1.10 -13.24 15.73
C GLY A 64 1.65 -12.35 16.83
N ASP A 65 2.73 -11.62 16.57
CA ASP A 65 3.30 -10.66 17.51
C ASP A 65 2.50 -9.35 17.51
N ASP A 66 2.15 -8.86 18.69
CA ASP A 66 1.43 -7.60 18.86
C ASP A 66 2.36 -6.40 18.62
N ILE A 67 2.09 -5.65 17.58
CA ILE A 67 2.84 -4.45 17.19
C ILE A 67 2.02 -3.17 17.38
N THR A 68 0.88 -3.24 18.05
CA THR A 68 -0.08 -2.13 18.17
C THR A 68 0.57 -0.85 18.69
N ASP A 69 1.42 -0.95 19.70
CA ASP A 69 2.08 0.20 20.32
C ASP A 69 3.40 0.60 19.64
N LEU A 70 3.86 -0.16 18.64
CA LEU A 70 5.09 0.17 17.94
C LEU A 70 4.88 1.39 17.03
N PRO A 71 5.75 2.41 17.13
CA PRO A 71 5.71 3.56 16.22
C PRO A 71 6.10 3.15 14.80
N MET A 72 5.69 3.95 13.80
CA MET A 72 5.87 3.69 12.38
C MET A 72 7.31 3.26 12.01
N TYR A 73 8.34 3.91 12.54
CA TYR A 73 9.73 3.59 12.18
C TYR A 73 10.17 2.19 12.66
N LEU A 74 9.63 1.68 13.78
CA LEU A 74 9.89 0.31 14.24
C LEU A 74 9.10 -0.69 13.38
N ARG A 75 7.85 -0.39 13.00
CA ARG A 75 7.09 -1.24 12.06
C ARG A 75 7.76 -1.30 10.70
N ALA A 76 8.34 -0.20 10.21
CA ALA A 76 9.12 -0.19 8.98
C ALA A 76 10.33 -1.14 9.07
N ARG A 77 11.07 -1.12 10.18
CA ARG A 77 12.18 -2.05 10.45
C ARG A 77 11.73 -3.50 10.66
N SER A 78 10.47 -3.71 11.04
CA SER A 78 9.86 -5.04 11.13
C SER A 78 9.31 -5.55 9.79
N GLY A 79 9.49 -4.79 8.72
CA GLY A 79 9.14 -5.19 7.36
C GLY A 79 7.77 -4.70 6.88
N ILE A 80 7.23 -3.59 7.42
CA ILE A 80 5.99 -2.97 6.93
C ILE A 80 6.32 -1.62 6.29
N SER A 81 6.18 -1.52 4.98
CA SER A 81 6.40 -0.27 4.24
C SER A 81 5.08 0.41 3.87
N TYR A 82 5.12 1.72 3.71
CA TYR A 82 3.94 2.54 3.39
C TYR A 82 4.23 3.55 2.30
N LEU A 83 3.40 3.54 1.27
CA LEU A 83 3.37 4.52 0.21
C LEU A 83 2.14 5.41 0.38
N PRO A 84 2.30 6.69 0.79
CA PRO A 84 1.18 7.61 0.97
C PRO A 84 0.55 8.05 -0.35
N GLN A 85 -0.66 8.59 -0.26
CA GLN A 85 -1.36 9.23 -1.38
C GLN A 85 -0.61 10.47 -1.87
N GLU A 86 -0.11 11.29 -0.93
CA GLU A 86 0.65 12.50 -1.29
C GLU A 86 2.08 12.17 -1.74
N PRO A 87 2.62 12.93 -2.72
CA PRO A 87 3.99 12.73 -3.17
C PRO A 87 5.01 12.81 -2.04
N SER A 88 5.84 11.77 -1.90
CA SER A 88 6.79 11.62 -0.80
C SER A 88 8.26 11.75 -1.22
N VAL A 89 8.55 12.01 -2.51
CA VAL A 89 9.93 12.16 -3.00
C VAL A 89 10.61 13.40 -2.44
N PHE A 90 11.92 13.31 -2.23
CA PHE A 90 12.76 14.48 -1.95
C PHE A 90 12.98 15.25 -3.25
N ARG A 91 12.17 16.27 -3.47
CA ARG A 91 12.06 16.97 -4.77
C ARG A 91 13.37 17.59 -5.25
N GLN A 92 14.25 18.03 -4.35
CA GLN A 92 15.54 18.67 -4.69
C GLN A 92 16.66 17.66 -4.98
N LEU A 93 16.46 16.41 -4.62
CA LEU A 93 17.41 15.32 -4.87
C LEU A 93 17.15 14.69 -6.24
N THR A 94 18.20 14.11 -6.83
CA THR A 94 18.08 13.24 -8.01
C THR A 94 17.37 11.93 -7.66
N VAL A 95 17.03 11.13 -8.65
CA VAL A 95 16.46 9.78 -8.46
C VAL A 95 17.42 8.92 -7.62
N GLU A 96 18.70 8.89 -7.99
CA GLU A 96 19.75 8.17 -7.25
C GLU A 96 19.85 8.63 -5.80
N GLU A 97 19.95 9.93 -5.57
CA GLU A 97 20.07 10.51 -4.23
C GLU A 97 18.83 10.23 -3.36
N ASN A 98 17.64 10.16 -3.96
CA ASN A 98 16.43 9.75 -3.25
C ASN A 98 16.50 8.32 -2.69
N LEU A 99 17.14 7.40 -3.40
CA LEU A 99 17.34 6.02 -2.95
C LEU A 99 18.48 5.93 -1.96
N LEU A 100 19.61 6.60 -2.24
CA LEU A 100 20.78 6.65 -1.36
C LEU A 100 20.44 7.23 0.01
N ALA A 101 19.63 8.28 0.09
CA ALA A 101 19.21 8.90 1.35
C ALA A 101 18.52 7.91 2.31
N VAL A 102 17.91 6.83 1.80
CA VAL A 102 17.34 5.76 2.62
C VAL A 102 18.37 4.65 2.85
N LEU A 103 19.10 4.23 1.81
CA LEU A 103 20.14 3.19 1.90
C LEU A 103 21.20 3.51 2.94
N GLU A 104 21.63 4.77 3.05
CA GLU A 104 22.62 5.25 4.03
C GLU A 104 22.16 5.09 5.49
N THR A 105 20.86 4.93 5.74
CA THR A 105 20.31 4.68 7.08
C THR A 105 20.43 3.22 7.52
N LEU A 106 20.83 2.32 6.59
CA LEU A 106 20.94 0.89 6.84
C LEU A 106 22.38 0.50 7.18
N PRO A 107 22.59 -0.58 7.96
CA PRO A 107 23.90 -1.08 8.30
C PRO A 107 24.54 -1.88 7.14
N LEU A 108 24.59 -1.27 5.95
CA LEU A 108 25.12 -1.85 4.72
C LEU A 108 26.50 -1.27 4.41
N THR A 109 27.38 -2.08 3.83
CA THR A 109 28.63 -1.58 3.25
C THR A 109 28.36 -0.72 2.01
N ALA A 110 29.32 0.13 1.60
CA ALA A 110 29.18 0.95 0.39
C ALA A 110 28.97 0.10 -0.88
N GLU A 111 29.51 -1.12 -0.93
CA GLU A 111 29.31 -2.07 -2.03
C GLU A 111 27.86 -2.58 -2.03
N GLN A 112 27.35 -3.05 -0.89
CA GLN A 112 25.97 -3.50 -0.74
C GLN A 112 24.93 -2.38 -1.03
N GLN A 113 25.22 -1.14 -0.61
CA GLN A 113 24.35 0.00 -0.93
C GLN A 113 24.31 0.24 -2.44
N ARG A 114 25.45 0.13 -3.13
CA ARG A 114 25.53 0.30 -4.59
C ARG A 114 24.78 -0.81 -5.31
N ASP A 115 24.99 -2.06 -4.94
CA ASP A 115 24.32 -3.21 -5.56
C ASP A 115 22.79 -3.09 -5.41
N ARG A 116 22.33 -2.72 -4.21
CA ARG A 116 20.89 -2.52 -3.96
C ARG A 116 20.32 -1.34 -4.73
N LEU A 117 21.09 -0.26 -4.88
CA LEU A 117 20.70 0.89 -5.71
C LEU A 117 20.50 0.48 -7.18
N GLU A 118 21.47 -0.24 -7.78
CA GLU A 118 21.37 -0.71 -9.17
C GLU A 118 20.16 -1.64 -9.36
N GLU A 119 19.94 -2.55 -8.42
CA GLU A 119 18.79 -3.46 -8.44
C GLU A 119 17.45 -2.67 -8.45
N LEU A 120 17.28 -1.72 -7.54
CA LEU A 120 16.06 -0.91 -7.44
C LEU A 120 15.83 -0.02 -8.67
N LEU A 121 16.91 0.57 -9.21
CA LEU A 121 16.82 1.36 -10.45
C LEU A 121 16.35 0.49 -11.62
N ALA A 122 16.93 -0.70 -11.77
CA ALA A 122 16.56 -1.65 -12.84
C ALA A 122 15.12 -2.16 -12.65
N GLN A 123 14.75 -2.62 -11.44
CA GLN A 123 13.43 -3.14 -11.12
C GLN A 123 12.32 -2.11 -11.42
N MET A 124 12.57 -0.83 -11.13
CA MET A 124 11.61 0.26 -11.35
C MET A 124 11.79 0.98 -12.70
N LYS A 125 12.72 0.54 -13.55
CA LYS A 125 13.03 1.15 -14.86
C LYS A 125 13.32 2.64 -14.75
N LEU A 126 14.19 2.99 -13.81
CA LEU A 126 14.58 4.37 -13.50
C LEU A 126 16.01 4.72 -13.95
N GLU A 127 16.74 3.78 -14.59
CA GLU A 127 18.14 3.95 -14.99
C GLU A 127 18.35 5.18 -15.89
N THR A 128 17.44 5.40 -16.84
CA THR A 128 17.55 6.51 -17.81
C THR A 128 17.36 7.89 -17.19
N VAL A 129 16.66 7.95 -16.04
CA VAL A 129 16.37 9.20 -15.32
C VAL A 129 17.16 9.31 -14.00
N ARG A 130 18.12 8.41 -13.78
CA ARG A 130 18.92 8.27 -12.55
C ARG A 130 19.43 9.59 -11.99
N TYR A 131 19.99 10.43 -12.85
CA TYR A 131 20.58 11.71 -12.46
C TYR A 131 19.65 12.91 -12.60
N ASN A 132 18.40 12.68 -12.99
CA ASN A 132 17.41 13.74 -13.08
C ASN A 132 16.92 14.14 -11.68
N GLY A 133 16.73 15.43 -11.45
CA GLY A 133 16.10 15.93 -10.23
C GLY A 133 14.65 15.43 -10.14
N ALA A 134 14.23 14.96 -8.97
CA ALA A 134 12.91 14.36 -8.80
C ALA A 134 11.75 15.33 -9.12
N TYR A 135 11.99 16.64 -9.13
CA TYR A 135 11.01 17.64 -9.55
C TYR A 135 10.74 17.65 -11.07
N THR A 136 11.62 17.04 -11.89
CA THR A 136 11.46 16.97 -13.36
C THR A 136 10.76 15.71 -13.82
N LEU A 137 10.54 14.74 -12.93
CA LEU A 137 9.95 13.46 -13.26
C LEU A 137 8.47 13.59 -13.68
N SER A 138 8.08 12.80 -14.67
CA SER A 138 6.67 12.53 -14.96
C SER A 138 5.95 11.92 -13.75
N GLY A 139 4.62 11.94 -13.75
CA GLY A 139 3.83 11.32 -12.67
C GLY A 139 4.17 9.84 -12.47
N GLY A 140 4.34 9.10 -13.57
CA GLY A 140 4.69 7.68 -13.53
C GLY A 140 6.09 7.41 -13.03
N GLU A 141 7.10 8.15 -13.49
CA GLU A 141 8.48 8.03 -13.00
C GLU A 141 8.57 8.35 -11.50
N ARG A 142 7.86 9.40 -11.09
CA ARG A 142 7.77 9.76 -9.67
C ARG A 142 7.16 8.64 -8.85
N ARG A 143 6.04 8.04 -9.31
CA ARG A 143 5.40 6.94 -8.59
C ARG A 143 6.29 5.71 -8.50
N ARG A 144 7.02 5.38 -9.58
CA ARG A 144 8.02 4.30 -9.54
C ARG A 144 9.15 4.59 -8.54
N LEU A 145 9.63 5.83 -8.47
CA LEU A 145 10.65 6.23 -7.48
C LEU A 145 10.12 6.12 -6.04
N GLU A 146 8.87 6.50 -5.79
CA GLU A 146 8.24 6.35 -4.48
C GLU A 146 8.12 4.88 -4.06
N ILE A 147 7.73 4.00 -4.99
CA ILE A 147 7.70 2.56 -4.75
C ILE A 147 9.12 2.04 -4.51
N ALA A 148 10.12 2.41 -5.33
CA ALA A 148 11.51 2.02 -5.15
C ALA A 148 12.02 2.36 -3.74
N ARG A 149 11.74 3.58 -3.26
CA ARG A 149 12.10 4.01 -1.89
C ARG A 149 11.43 3.16 -0.81
N SER A 150 10.19 2.75 -1.04
CA SER A 150 9.47 1.88 -0.12
C SER A 150 10.06 0.47 -0.05
N LEU A 151 10.77 0.03 -1.10
CA LEU A 151 11.39 -1.29 -1.20
C LEU A 151 12.84 -1.32 -0.68
N VAL A 152 13.44 -0.17 -0.36
CA VAL A 152 14.83 -0.11 0.16
C VAL A 152 15.02 -0.98 1.40
N LEU A 153 14.01 -1.04 2.27
CA LEU A 153 14.04 -1.81 3.53
C LEU A 153 13.68 -3.30 3.36
N GLU A 154 13.53 -3.79 2.12
CA GLU A 154 13.12 -5.17 1.82
C GLU A 154 11.88 -5.60 2.62
N PRO A 155 10.75 -4.89 2.49
CA PRO A 155 9.60 -5.13 3.34
C PRO A 155 8.95 -6.48 3.04
N ALA A 156 8.40 -7.13 4.08
CA ALA A 156 7.51 -8.28 3.92
C ALA A 156 6.10 -7.86 3.48
N PHE A 157 5.72 -6.61 3.80
CA PHE A 157 4.42 -6.02 3.45
C PHE A 157 4.58 -4.59 2.96
N ILE A 158 3.86 -4.22 1.90
CA ILE A 158 3.76 -2.84 1.42
C ILE A 158 2.30 -2.41 1.38
N LEU A 159 2.00 -1.25 1.97
CA LEU A 159 0.68 -0.64 1.97
C LEU A 159 0.69 0.54 1.01
N LEU A 160 -0.13 0.48 -0.05
CA LEU A 160 -0.22 1.45 -1.13
C LEU A 160 -1.53 2.24 -1.02
N ASP A 161 -1.42 3.51 -0.62
CA ASP A 161 -2.58 4.40 -0.51
C ASP A 161 -2.75 5.18 -1.81
N GLU A 162 -3.81 4.88 -2.55
CA GLU A 162 -4.16 5.45 -3.85
C GLU A 162 -3.01 5.46 -4.88
N PRO A 163 -2.42 4.27 -5.20
CA PRO A 163 -1.28 4.19 -6.11
C PRO A 163 -1.60 4.63 -7.55
N PHE A 164 -2.85 4.62 -7.97
CA PHE A 164 -3.30 4.98 -9.32
C PHE A 164 -3.78 6.43 -9.44
N SER A 165 -3.81 7.17 -8.33
CA SER A 165 -4.33 8.53 -8.32
C SER A 165 -3.42 9.51 -9.07
N GLY A 166 -3.99 10.32 -9.95
CA GLY A 166 -3.29 11.41 -10.65
C GLY A 166 -2.26 10.97 -11.70
N ILE A 167 -2.32 9.73 -12.18
CA ILE A 167 -1.49 9.20 -13.27
C ILE A 167 -2.34 8.80 -14.47
N ASP A 168 -1.70 8.75 -15.64
CA ASP A 168 -2.37 8.40 -16.91
C ASP A 168 -2.65 6.88 -17.01
N PRO A 169 -3.61 6.46 -17.88
CA PRO A 169 -4.00 5.05 -17.97
C PRO A 169 -2.88 4.07 -18.34
N LEU A 170 -1.89 4.49 -19.13
CA LEU A 170 -0.76 3.62 -19.48
C LEU A 170 0.13 3.39 -18.26
N THR A 171 0.36 4.43 -17.48
CA THR A 171 1.10 4.34 -16.21
C THR A 171 0.35 3.49 -15.19
N VAL A 172 -0.99 3.54 -15.14
CA VAL A 172 -1.78 2.63 -14.27
C VAL A 172 -1.45 1.17 -14.57
N VAL A 173 -1.42 0.77 -15.85
CA VAL A 173 -1.06 -0.60 -16.26
C VAL A 173 0.36 -0.97 -15.82
N ASP A 174 1.31 -0.04 -15.87
CA ASP A 174 2.67 -0.30 -15.42
C ASP A 174 2.74 -0.49 -13.89
N ILE A 175 2.04 0.34 -13.11
CA ILE A 175 1.97 0.16 -11.65
C ILE A 175 1.26 -1.15 -11.28
N GLN A 176 0.21 -1.55 -12.01
CA GLN A 176 -0.44 -2.85 -11.82
C GLN A 176 0.53 -4.02 -12.02
N LYS A 177 1.40 -3.96 -13.04
CA LYS A 177 2.45 -4.97 -13.25
C LYS A 177 3.43 -5.01 -12.08
N ILE A 178 3.90 -3.83 -11.62
CA ILE A 178 4.79 -3.74 -10.46
C ILE A 178 4.13 -4.40 -9.23
N ILE A 179 2.87 -4.07 -8.91
CA ILE A 179 2.15 -4.69 -7.79
C ILE A 179 2.12 -6.22 -7.92
N SER A 180 1.84 -6.73 -9.12
CA SER A 180 1.81 -8.17 -9.38
C SER A 180 3.19 -8.82 -9.27
N GLU A 181 4.26 -8.12 -9.68
CA GLU A 181 5.65 -8.57 -9.55
C GLU A 181 6.06 -8.64 -8.08
N LEU A 182 5.77 -7.61 -7.29
CA LEU A 182 6.04 -7.58 -5.84
C LEU A 182 5.38 -8.76 -5.11
N SER A 183 4.12 -9.05 -5.44
CA SER A 183 3.43 -10.21 -4.86
C SER A 183 4.12 -11.54 -5.23
N ARG A 184 4.55 -11.72 -6.49
CA ARG A 184 5.28 -12.92 -6.92
C ARG A 184 6.65 -13.06 -6.24
N GLU A 185 7.28 -11.95 -5.87
CA GLU A 185 8.53 -11.91 -5.10
C GLU A 185 8.30 -12.20 -3.59
N GLY A 186 7.05 -12.45 -3.18
CA GLY A 186 6.69 -12.81 -1.82
C GLY A 186 6.36 -11.61 -0.92
N ILE A 187 6.18 -10.41 -1.47
CA ILE A 187 5.74 -9.24 -0.69
C ILE A 187 4.20 -9.24 -0.62
N GLY A 188 3.65 -9.15 0.59
CA GLY A 188 2.21 -8.93 0.78
C GLY A 188 1.85 -7.47 0.47
N VAL A 189 0.84 -7.25 -0.37
CA VAL A 189 0.44 -5.90 -0.79
C VAL A 189 -0.97 -5.59 -0.31
N LEU A 190 -1.14 -4.50 0.44
CA LEU A 190 -2.45 -3.90 0.69
C LEU A 190 -2.61 -2.66 -0.18
N VAL A 191 -3.67 -2.62 -0.96
CA VAL A 191 -3.93 -1.49 -1.85
C VAL A 191 -5.32 -0.90 -1.63
N THR A 192 -5.42 0.43 -1.59
CA THR A 192 -6.69 1.15 -1.68
C THR A 192 -6.62 2.18 -2.79
N ASP A 193 -7.70 2.34 -3.55
CA ASP A 193 -7.80 3.37 -4.58
C ASP A 193 -9.27 3.71 -4.87
N HIS A 194 -9.50 4.86 -5.49
CA HIS A 194 -10.80 5.25 -6.03
C HIS A 194 -11.11 4.56 -7.36
N GLN A 195 -10.10 4.11 -8.07
CA GLN A 195 -10.20 3.37 -9.33
C GLN A 195 -10.48 1.89 -9.01
N VAL A 196 -11.73 1.59 -8.69
CA VAL A 196 -12.15 0.27 -8.17
C VAL A 196 -11.84 -0.86 -9.15
N ARG A 197 -12.06 -0.63 -10.47
CA ARG A 197 -11.82 -1.65 -11.49
C ARG A 197 -10.32 -1.98 -11.57
N GLU A 198 -9.49 -0.97 -11.61
CA GLU A 198 -8.04 -1.08 -11.69
C GLU A 198 -7.47 -1.78 -10.45
N THR A 199 -8.04 -1.51 -9.28
CA THR A 199 -7.65 -2.17 -8.03
C THR A 199 -8.09 -3.63 -8.01
N LEU A 200 -9.36 -3.92 -8.31
CA LEU A 200 -9.87 -5.29 -8.33
C LEU A 200 -9.17 -6.17 -9.39
N SER A 201 -8.64 -5.57 -10.48
CA SER A 201 -7.95 -6.34 -11.53
C SER A 201 -6.59 -6.90 -11.08
N VAL A 202 -6.00 -6.37 -10.01
CA VAL A 202 -4.69 -6.80 -9.49
C VAL A 202 -4.78 -7.51 -8.13
N THR A 203 -5.96 -7.51 -7.50
CA THR A 203 -6.14 -8.11 -6.17
C THR A 203 -6.56 -9.57 -6.26
N ASP A 204 -6.02 -10.41 -5.37
CA ASP A 204 -6.47 -11.79 -5.17
C ASP A 204 -7.81 -11.81 -4.44
N ARG A 205 -7.97 -10.93 -3.46
CA ARG A 205 -9.23 -10.67 -2.74
C ARG A 205 -9.29 -9.23 -2.24
N ALA A 206 -10.47 -8.79 -1.85
CA ALA A 206 -10.63 -7.46 -1.27
C ALA A 206 -11.66 -7.45 -0.14
N TYR A 207 -11.52 -6.43 0.70
CA TYR A 207 -12.49 -6.04 1.73
C TYR A 207 -13.23 -4.80 1.25
N ILE A 208 -14.54 -4.84 1.30
CA ILE A 208 -15.38 -3.65 1.08
C ILE A 208 -15.75 -3.09 2.45
N VAL A 209 -15.32 -1.88 2.73
CA VAL A 209 -15.58 -1.19 4.00
C VAL A 209 -16.69 -0.15 3.81
N GLN A 210 -17.63 -0.13 4.74
CA GLN A 210 -18.69 0.86 4.81
C GLN A 210 -18.93 1.27 6.27
N ASN A 211 -19.00 2.57 6.54
CA ASN A 211 -19.25 3.10 7.89
C ASN A 211 -18.32 2.50 8.98
N GLY A 212 -17.05 2.30 8.64
CA GLY A 212 -16.03 1.78 9.54
C GLY A 212 -16.02 0.26 9.72
N LYS A 213 -16.92 -0.48 9.07
CA LYS A 213 -17.04 -1.94 9.17
C LYS A 213 -16.75 -2.63 7.85
N VAL A 214 -16.29 -3.88 7.91
CA VAL A 214 -16.24 -4.74 6.73
C VAL A 214 -17.67 -5.13 6.34
N LEU A 215 -18.11 -4.66 5.17
CA LEU A 215 -19.41 -5.02 4.58
C LEU A 215 -19.36 -6.40 3.92
N ALA A 216 -18.28 -6.66 3.17
CA ALA A 216 -18.05 -7.91 2.46
C ALA A 216 -16.57 -8.13 2.25
N ALA A 217 -16.14 -9.39 2.17
CA ALA A 217 -14.81 -9.79 1.76
C ALA A 217 -14.89 -10.99 0.81
N GLY A 218 -13.99 -11.07 -0.16
CA GLY A 218 -13.95 -12.16 -1.13
C GLY A 218 -13.11 -11.83 -2.35
N THR A 219 -13.14 -12.72 -3.34
CA THR A 219 -12.48 -12.49 -4.63
C THR A 219 -13.17 -11.36 -5.41
N PRO A 220 -12.48 -10.74 -6.38
CA PRO A 220 -13.11 -9.75 -7.27
C PRO A 220 -14.42 -10.24 -7.92
N ALA A 221 -14.49 -11.53 -8.28
CA ALA A 221 -15.68 -12.15 -8.84
C ALA A 221 -16.84 -12.21 -7.82
N ASP A 222 -16.56 -12.64 -6.58
CA ASP A 222 -17.55 -12.70 -5.51
C ASP A 222 -18.11 -11.30 -5.21
N LEU A 223 -17.23 -10.32 -5.05
CA LEU A 223 -17.61 -8.94 -4.73
C LEU A 223 -18.40 -8.28 -5.85
N SER A 224 -18.04 -8.52 -7.11
CA SER A 224 -18.76 -7.95 -8.27
C SER A 224 -20.15 -8.55 -8.45
N SER A 225 -20.40 -9.76 -7.98
CA SER A 225 -21.71 -10.45 -8.01
C SER A 225 -22.56 -10.18 -6.77
N ASN A 226 -21.96 -9.67 -5.69
CA ASN A 226 -22.68 -9.40 -4.43
C ASN A 226 -23.65 -8.23 -4.59
N SER A 227 -24.94 -8.49 -4.39
CA SER A 227 -26.03 -7.51 -4.58
C SER A 227 -25.91 -6.31 -3.63
N GLU A 228 -25.45 -6.52 -2.42
CA GLU A 228 -25.28 -5.45 -1.43
C GLU A 228 -24.08 -4.55 -1.77
N VAL A 229 -22.95 -5.14 -2.16
CA VAL A 229 -21.75 -4.42 -2.63
C VAL A 229 -22.09 -3.59 -3.87
N ARG A 230 -22.85 -4.14 -4.82
CA ARG A 230 -23.31 -3.41 -6.00
C ARG A 230 -24.18 -2.22 -5.62
N ARG A 231 -25.18 -2.45 -4.78
CA ARG A 231 -26.11 -1.39 -4.34
C ARG A 231 -25.41 -0.23 -3.63
N VAL A 232 -24.40 -0.54 -2.79
CA VAL A 232 -23.77 0.44 -1.88
C VAL A 232 -22.56 1.12 -2.49
N TYR A 233 -21.81 0.41 -3.35
CA TYR A 233 -20.49 0.88 -3.76
C TYR A 233 -20.21 0.78 -5.27
N LEU A 234 -20.42 -0.39 -5.90
CA LEU A 234 -20.04 -0.61 -7.28
C LEU A 234 -21.02 -0.02 -8.31
N GLY A 235 -22.33 0.03 -7.97
CA GLY A 235 -23.41 0.35 -8.90
C GLY A 235 -23.84 -0.82 -9.77
N ASP A 236 -25.08 -0.74 -10.31
CA ASP A 236 -25.70 -1.85 -11.05
C ASP A 236 -25.02 -2.16 -12.39
N HIS A 237 -24.35 -1.18 -12.98
CA HIS A 237 -23.68 -1.32 -14.28
C HIS A 237 -22.18 -1.68 -14.18
N PHE A 238 -21.65 -1.90 -12.99
CA PHE A 238 -20.26 -2.27 -12.80
C PHE A 238 -19.96 -3.62 -13.46
N ARG A 239 -18.84 -3.66 -14.24
CA ARG A 239 -18.28 -4.88 -14.84
C ARG A 239 -16.78 -4.87 -14.61
N LEU A 240 -16.21 -6.02 -14.29
CA LEU A 240 -14.76 -6.19 -14.13
C LEU A 240 -14.03 -6.19 -15.49
N ASN A 241 -14.72 -6.56 -16.59
CA ASN A 241 -14.18 -6.68 -17.96
C ASN A 241 -14.77 -5.58 -18.86
#